data_35e4b279360d0e3ba66243d60793d79a
#
_entry.id   35e4b279360d0e3ba66243d60793d79a
#
_cell.length_a   1.000
_cell.length_b   1.000
_cell.length_c   1.000
_cell.angle_alpha   90.00
_cell.angle_beta   90.00
_cell.angle_gamma   90.00
#
_symmetry.space_group_name_H-M   'P 1'
#
loop_
_entity.id
_entity.type
_entity.pdbx_description
1 polymer ?
#
loop_
_entity_poly.entity_id
_entity_poly.type
_entity_poly.pdbx_seq_one_letter_code
_entity_poly.pdbx_strand_id
1 'polypeptide(L)'
;VVTPTESAVWADGRYFVQAEKEIAGTEIQLMRMGEPGVPTVEEYCGKVLPENGVLGLCGLTASCGLVRGVQKELDAKKGTIKTLNLEDELWTEGRPARPATPAWILPKEYAGFSPAEKLERLRGKLKELGCTAQLVGKLDNLAWLLNLRAMDIQCTPYAMSYCYVTPERAVLFINTARLGAEAAAELKANGVEIQEYDDVLKFLAAETEPQTVLADPASVNFAVYETLQNNAALTVKDEADPLLPMKGVKNEVELAHDREAHLRDAVAMARFQKEL
;
A
#
# COMPACT_ATOMS: atom_id res chain seq x y z
N VAL A 1 6.68 -17.33 -7.93
CA VAL A 1 5.81 -18.53 -7.97
C VAL A 1 6.68 -19.74 -7.71
N VAL A 2 6.23 -20.65 -6.84
CA VAL A 2 6.88 -21.92 -6.53
C VAL A 2 5.89 -23.04 -6.80
N THR A 3 6.32 -24.06 -7.52
CA THR A 3 5.56 -25.28 -7.81
C THR A 3 6.36 -26.51 -7.34
N PRO A 4 5.81 -27.72 -7.37
CA PRO A 4 6.58 -28.92 -7.00
C PRO A 4 7.82 -29.18 -7.88
N THR A 5 7.90 -28.63 -9.06
CA THR A 5 8.94 -28.94 -10.06
C THR A 5 9.74 -27.75 -10.53
N GLU A 6 9.28 -26.53 -10.33
CA GLU A 6 9.94 -25.33 -10.83
C GLU A 6 9.62 -24.10 -9.96
N SER A 7 10.52 -23.12 -9.98
CA SER A 7 10.36 -21.84 -9.30
C SER A 7 10.71 -20.70 -10.23
N ALA A 8 9.96 -19.61 -10.18
CA ALA A 8 10.19 -18.44 -11.01
C ALA A 8 9.98 -17.13 -10.24
N VAL A 9 10.77 -16.12 -10.56
CA VAL A 9 10.66 -14.76 -10.05
C VAL A 9 10.51 -13.79 -11.22
N TRP A 10 9.59 -12.84 -11.09
CA TRP A 10 9.38 -11.77 -12.07
C TRP A 10 10.10 -10.50 -11.64
N ALA A 11 10.90 -9.93 -12.52
CA ALA A 11 11.54 -8.64 -12.30
C ALA A 11 11.26 -7.71 -13.47
N ASP A 12 11.14 -6.41 -13.21
CA ASP A 12 11.09 -5.40 -14.26
C ASP A 12 12.49 -5.00 -14.74
N GLY A 13 12.58 -4.27 -15.87
CA GLY A 13 13.85 -3.96 -16.54
C GLY A 13 14.90 -3.26 -15.68
N ARG A 14 14.49 -2.58 -14.60
CA ARG A 14 15.42 -1.90 -13.68
C ARG A 14 16.22 -2.89 -12.82
N TYR A 15 15.71 -4.11 -12.66
CA TYR A 15 16.23 -5.12 -11.73
C TYR A 15 16.77 -6.37 -12.42
N PHE A 16 16.77 -6.47 -13.75
CA PHE A 16 17.24 -7.68 -14.45
C PHE A 16 18.66 -8.08 -14.04
N VAL A 17 19.60 -7.15 -14.05
CA VAL A 17 21.01 -7.43 -13.70
C VAL A 17 21.16 -7.82 -12.22
N GLN A 18 20.40 -7.20 -11.34
CA GLN A 18 20.40 -7.53 -9.92
C GLN A 18 19.82 -8.93 -9.71
N ALA A 19 18.64 -9.22 -10.25
CA ALA A 19 17.97 -10.49 -10.12
C ALA A 19 18.85 -11.64 -10.66
N GLU A 20 19.47 -11.50 -11.83
CA GLU A 20 20.41 -12.50 -12.38
C GLU A 20 21.55 -12.85 -11.42
N LYS A 21 22.11 -11.84 -10.74
CA LYS A 21 23.20 -12.06 -9.77
C LYS A 21 22.72 -12.75 -8.51
N GLU A 22 21.53 -12.35 -8.01
CA GLU A 22 20.99 -12.85 -6.74
C GLU A 22 20.50 -14.30 -6.84
N ILE A 23 19.95 -14.70 -7.99
CA ILE A 23 19.48 -16.09 -8.18
C ILE A 23 20.54 -16.99 -8.83
N ALA A 24 21.73 -16.47 -9.13
CA ALA A 24 22.79 -17.27 -9.72
C ALA A 24 23.15 -18.50 -8.87
N GLY A 25 23.16 -19.69 -9.50
CA GLY A 25 23.42 -20.95 -8.79
C GLY A 25 22.21 -21.55 -8.08
N THR A 26 21.03 -20.95 -8.22
CA THR A 26 19.75 -21.53 -7.76
C THR A 26 18.97 -22.13 -8.93
N GLU A 27 17.88 -22.84 -8.63
CA GLU A 27 16.94 -23.37 -9.63
C GLU A 27 15.84 -22.36 -9.99
N ILE A 28 15.92 -21.14 -9.49
CA ILE A 28 14.89 -20.11 -9.72
C ILE A 28 15.09 -19.51 -11.12
N GLN A 29 14.03 -19.50 -11.94
CA GLN A 29 14.02 -18.90 -13.26
C GLN A 29 13.71 -17.40 -13.19
N LEU A 30 14.48 -16.58 -13.92
CA LEU A 30 14.17 -15.16 -14.08
C LEU A 30 13.19 -14.94 -15.22
N MET A 31 12.00 -14.42 -14.87
CA MET A 31 11.00 -13.95 -15.82
C MET A 31 11.17 -12.43 -16.01
N ARG A 32 11.73 -12.03 -17.15
CA ARG A 32 11.97 -10.62 -17.48
C ARG A 32 10.68 -9.95 -17.93
N MET A 33 10.02 -9.22 -17.04
CA MET A 33 8.72 -8.59 -17.32
C MET A 33 8.78 -7.67 -18.51
N GLY A 34 7.81 -7.84 -19.42
CA GLY A 34 7.66 -7.03 -20.64
C GLY A 34 8.52 -7.46 -21.83
N GLU A 35 9.38 -8.46 -21.69
CA GLU A 35 10.08 -9.04 -22.85
C GLU A 35 9.16 -9.98 -23.65
N PRO A 36 9.33 -10.04 -24.99
CA PRO A 36 8.53 -10.90 -25.84
C PRO A 36 8.60 -12.38 -25.40
N GLY A 37 7.45 -13.03 -25.29
CA GLY A 37 7.36 -14.46 -24.93
C GLY A 37 7.46 -14.76 -23.43
N VAL A 38 7.66 -13.75 -22.58
CA VAL A 38 7.64 -13.92 -21.14
C VAL A 38 6.20 -13.75 -20.63
N PRO A 39 5.61 -14.78 -19.99
CA PRO A 39 4.26 -14.71 -19.47
C PRO A 39 4.19 -13.77 -18.26
N THR A 40 3.03 -13.16 -18.04
CA THR A 40 2.73 -12.49 -16.77
C THR A 40 2.64 -13.51 -15.63
N VAL A 41 2.62 -13.05 -14.39
CA VAL A 41 2.43 -13.92 -13.22
C VAL A 41 1.10 -14.66 -13.31
N GLU A 42 0.04 -13.96 -13.74
CA GLU A 42 -1.30 -14.50 -13.89
C GLU A 42 -1.35 -15.61 -14.95
N GLU A 43 -0.84 -15.33 -16.15
CA GLU A 43 -0.75 -16.31 -17.25
C GLU A 43 0.07 -17.54 -16.86
N TYR A 44 1.17 -17.33 -16.16
CA TYR A 44 2.01 -18.43 -15.68
C TYR A 44 1.29 -19.30 -14.65
N CYS A 45 0.61 -18.70 -13.67
CA CYS A 45 -0.21 -19.45 -12.72
C CYS A 45 -1.30 -20.25 -13.40
N GLY A 46 -1.99 -19.64 -14.37
CA GLY A 46 -2.97 -20.32 -15.22
C GLY A 46 -2.39 -21.51 -16.00
N LYS A 47 -1.13 -21.40 -16.46
CA LYS A 47 -0.45 -22.47 -17.18
C LYS A 47 -0.05 -23.63 -16.28
N VAL A 48 0.60 -23.37 -15.13
CA VAL A 48 1.23 -24.39 -14.29
C VAL A 48 0.26 -25.08 -13.33
N LEU A 49 -0.84 -24.44 -12.94
CA LEU A 49 -1.81 -25.04 -12.03
C LEU A 49 -2.58 -26.17 -12.72
N PRO A 50 -2.71 -27.37 -12.09
CA PRO A 50 -3.54 -28.45 -12.60
C PRO A 50 -5.04 -28.13 -12.46
N GLU A 51 -5.90 -28.93 -13.09
CA GLU A 51 -7.35 -28.86 -12.85
C GLU A 51 -7.68 -29.06 -11.36
N ASN A 52 -8.60 -28.25 -10.85
CA ASN A 52 -9.00 -28.19 -9.43
C ASN A 52 -7.81 -27.90 -8.47
N GLY A 53 -6.71 -27.35 -9.00
CA GLY A 53 -5.54 -26.99 -8.21
C GLY A 53 -5.81 -25.82 -7.24
N VAL A 54 -5.01 -25.71 -6.20
CA VAL A 54 -5.09 -24.63 -5.22
C VAL A 54 -3.79 -23.83 -5.26
N LEU A 55 -3.93 -22.51 -5.50
CA LEU A 55 -2.82 -21.56 -5.37
C LEU A 55 -2.84 -20.93 -3.98
N GLY A 56 -1.75 -21.10 -3.21
CA GLY A 56 -1.53 -20.37 -1.97
C GLY A 56 -0.85 -19.02 -2.22
N LEU A 57 -1.29 -17.97 -1.57
CA LEU A 57 -0.62 -16.67 -1.58
C LEU A 57 -0.81 -15.91 -0.27
N CYS A 58 0.10 -14.97 0.01
CA CYS A 58 -0.04 -14.06 1.14
C CYS A 58 -0.97 -12.90 0.78
N GLY A 59 -2.14 -12.85 1.41
CA GLY A 59 -3.12 -11.80 1.15
C GLY A 59 -2.67 -10.40 1.59
N LEU A 60 -1.73 -10.30 2.54
CA LEU A 60 -1.19 -9.01 3.01
C LEU A 60 -0.22 -8.37 2.01
N THR A 61 0.42 -9.17 1.15
CA THR A 61 1.40 -8.69 0.17
C THR A 61 0.88 -8.69 -1.26
N ALA A 62 -0.14 -9.50 -1.57
CA ALA A 62 -0.77 -9.52 -2.88
C ALA A 62 -1.83 -8.42 -3.02
N SER A 63 -1.79 -7.65 -4.11
CA SER A 63 -2.86 -6.69 -4.42
C SER A 63 -4.14 -7.41 -4.84
N CYS A 64 -5.28 -6.79 -4.57
CA CYS A 64 -6.58 -7.32 -5.03
C CYS A 64 -6.63 -7.48 -6.56
N GLY A 65 -6.02 -6.54 -7.30
CA GLY A 65 -5.93 -6.63 -8.76
C GLY A 65 -5.18 -7.86 -9.25
N LEU A 66 -4.01 -8.16 -8.65
CA LEU A 66 -3.24 -9.37 -8.96
C LEU A 66 -4.06 -10.65 -8.69
N VAL A 67 -4.68 -10.73 -7.51
CA VAL A 67 -5.47 -11.93 -7.13
C VAL A 67 -6.63 -12.16 -8.09
N ARG A 68 -7.33 -11.09 -8.48
CA ARG A 68 -8.42 -11.18 -9.49
C ARG A 68 -7.90 -11.59 -10.86
N GLY A 69 -6.76 -11.07 -11.30
CA GLY A 69 -6.12 -11.46 -12.55
C GLY A 69 -5.76 -12.95 -12.55
N VAL A 70 -5.14 -13.42 -11.48
CA VAL A 70 -4.82 -14.85 -11.30
C VAL A 70 -6.09 -15.70 -11.26
N GLN A 71 -7.12 -15.35 -10.49
CA GLN A 71 -8.37 -16.12 -10.40
C GLN A 71 -9.02 -16.28 -11.78
N LYS A 72 -9.04 -15.22 -12.58
CA LYS A 72 -9.57 -15.27 -13.95
C LYS A 72 -8.86 -16.33 -14.82
N GLU A 73 -7.54 -16.45 -14.70
CA GLU A 73 -6.77 -17.48 -15.41
C GLU A 73 -7.03 -18.90 -14.87
N LEU A 74 -7.35 -19.02 -13.57
CA LEU A 74 -7.62 -20.29 -12.92
C LEU A 74 -9.06 -20.81 -13.15
N ASP A 75 -10.01 -19.94 -13.46
CA ASP A 75 -11.44 -20.29 -13.58
C ASP A 75 -11.68 -21.37 -14.63
N ALA A 76 -10.98 -21.34 -15.77
CA ALA A 76 -11.07 -22.35 -16.81
C ALA A 76 -10.69 -23.77 -16.36
N LYS A 77 -9.84 -23.85 -15.33
CA LYS A 77 -9.37 -25.11 -14.70
C LYS A 77 -10.07 -25.42 -13.38
N LYS A 78 -11.09 -24.63 -13.00
CA LYS A 78 -11.75 -24.72 -11.68
C LYS A 78 -10.75 -24.61 -10.52
N GLY A 79 -9.66 -23.89 -10.73
CA GLY A 79 -8.65 -23.61 -9.70
C GLY A 79 -9.15 -22.62 -8.68
N THR A 80 -8.62 -22.69 -7.46
CA THR A 80 -9.00 -21.82 -6.36
C THR A 80 -7.78 -21.15 -5.75
N ILE A 81 -7.97 -19.99 -5.16
CA ILE A 81 -6.94 -19.27 -4.40
C ILE A 81 -7.23 -19.46 -2.91
N LYS A 82 -6.17 -19.72 -2.13
CA LYS A 82 -6.22 -19.79 -0.67
C LYS A 82 -5.23 -18.81 -0.08
N THR A 83 -5.72 -17.93 0.78
CA THR A 83 -4.86 -17.02 1.54
C THR A 83 -4.10 -17.80 2.63
N LEU A 84 -2.78 -17.70 2.61
CA LEU A 84 -1.85 -18.34 3.53
C LEU A 84 -0.82 -17.33 4.00
N ASN A 85 -0.33 -17.45 5.21
CA ASN A 85 0.80 -16.68 5.73
C ASN A 85 2.00 -17.60 5.93
N LEU A 86 2.53 -18.13 4.82
CA LEU A 86 3.65 -19.07 4.84
C LEU A 86 4.97 -18.43 5.24
N GLU A 87 5.11 -17.12 5.08
CA GLU A 87 6.33 -16.39 5.40
C GLU A 87 6.69 -16.51 6.89
N ASP A 88 5.70 -16.54 7.77
CA ASP A 88 5.92 -16.66 9.21
C ASP A 88 6.36 -18.06 9.61
N GLU A 89 5.99 -19.09 8.84
CA GLU A 89 6.37 -20.47 9.06
C GLU A 89 7.74 -20.81 8.45
N LEU A 90 8.03 -20.26 7.25
CA LEU A 90 9.21 -20.61 6.47
C LEU A 90 10.42 -19.73 6.79
N TRP A 91 10.21 -18.46 7.10
CA TRP A 91 11.30 -17.51 7.38
C TRP A 91 11.38 -17.19 8.87
N THR A 92 11.87 -18.14 9.64
CA THR A 92 11.97 -18.06 11.11
C THR A 92 13.31 -17.49 11.59
N GLU A 93 14.38 -17.65 10.80
CA GLU A 93 15.73 -17.19 11.15
C GLU A 93 16.17 -16.02 10.26
N GLY A 94 16.80 -15.00 10.86
CA GLY A 94 17.35 -13.85 10.13
C GLY A 94 16.31 -12.95 9.46
N ARG A 95 15.02 -13.13 9.71
CA ARG A 95 13.98 -12.27 9.16
C ARG A 95 14.08 -10.89 9.78
N PRO A 96 14.25 -9.81 8.96
CA PRO A 96 14.28 -8.47 9.50
C PRO A 96 12.93 -8.07 10.11
N ALA A 97 12.96 -7.37 11.23
CA ALA A 97 11.75 -6.77 11.78
C ALA A 97 11.15 -5.75 10.80
N ARG A 98 9.84 -5.55 10.87
CA ARG A 98 9.20 -4.46 10.12
C ARG A 98 9.85 -3.12 10.52
N PRO A 99 10.06 -2.20 9.56
CA PRO A 99 10.58 -0.88 9.86
C PRO A 99 9.74 -0.18 10.94
N ALA A 100 10.40 0.47 11.89
CA ALA A 100 9.77 1.19 12.98
C ALA A 100 10.51 2.50 13.28
N THR A 101 10.86 3.24 12.22
CA THR A 101 11.51 4.56 12.38
C THR A 101 10.56 5.53 13.07
N PRO A 102 11.06 6.49 13.88
CA PRO A 102 10.22 7.49 14.50
C PRO A 102 9.34 8.21 13.48
N ALA A 103 8.07 8.35 13.80
CA ALA A 103 7.11 9.05 12.96
C ALA A 103 6.87 10.48 13.46
N TRP A 104 6.68 11.41 12.53
CA TRP A 104 6.40 12.82 12.83
C TRP A 104 5.29 13.37 11.93
N ILE A 105 4.71 14.49 12.33
CA ILE A 105 3.71 15.21 11.52
C ILE A 105 4.38 16.38 10.82
N LEU A 106 4.22 16.48 9.51
CA LEU A 106 4.67 17.63 8.75
C LEU A 106 3.78 18.83 9.11
N PRO A 107 4.36 19.95 9.61
CA PRO A 107 3.59 21.12 10.01
C PRO A 107 2.74 21.71 8.87
N LYS A 108 1.60 22.30 9.21
CA LYS A 108 0.68 22.94 8.26
C LYS A 108 1.37 24.01 7.41
N GLU A 109 2.37 24.71 7.95
CA GLU A 109 3.14 25.72 7.21
C GLU A 109 3.87 25.17 5.98
N TYR A 110 4.16 23.85 5.94
CA TYR A 110 4.74 23.15 4.79
C TYR A 110 3.68 22.39 3.98
N ALA A 111 2.66 21.87 4.64
CA ALA A 111 1.63 21.05 3.99
C ALA A 111 0.45 21.86 3.42
N GLY A 112 0.29 23.12 3.82
CA GLY A 112 -0.79 24.02 3.43
C GLY A 112 -2.13 23.73 4.12
N PHE A 113 -2.44 22.46 4.39
CA PHE A 113 -3.64 22.00 5.07
C PHE A 113 -3.32 21.08 6.24
N SER A 114 -4.12 21.17 7.31
CA SER A 114 -4.06 20.23 8.42
C SER A 114 -4.65 18.87 8.03
N PRO A 115 -4.36 17.79 8.78
CA PRO A 115 -5.02 16.50 8.61
C PRO A 115 -6.56 16.61 8.67
N ALA A 116 -7.11 17.40 9.60
CA ALA A 116 -8.56 17.60 9.72
C ALA A 116 -9.18 18.21 8.45
N GLU A 117 -8.55 19.24 7.88
CA GLU A 117 -9.00 19.86 6.63
C GLU A 117 -8.95 18.91 5.44
N LYS A 118 -7.93 18.04 5.39
CA LYS A 118 -7.80 17.01 4.34
C LYS A 118 -8.81 15.88 4.50
N LEU A 119 -9.06 15.43 5.73
CA LEU A 119 -10.09 14.45 6.05
C LEU A 119 -11.48 14.95 5.65
N GLU A 120 -11.81 16.21 5.94
CA GLU A 120 -13.10 16.79 5.55
C GLU A 120 -13.26 16.83 4.03
N ARG A 121 -12.21 17.20 3.30
CA ARG A 121 -12.22 17.17 1.83
C ARG A 121 -12.39 15.74 1.29
N LEU A 122 -11.74 14.76 1.90
CA LEU A 122 -11.92 13.35 1.52
C LEU A 122 -13.36 12.89 1.75
N ARG A 123 -13.96 13.22 2.90
CA ARG A 123 -15.38 12.93 3.20
C ARG A 123 -16.33 13.52 2.16
N GLY A 124 -16.05 14.76 1.73
CA GLY A 124 -16.78 15.39 0.62
C GLY A 124 -16.68 14.58 -0.68
N LYS A 125 -15.49 14.10 -1.03
CA LYS A 125 -15.28 13.28 -2.23
C LYS A 125 -15.95 11.90 -2.12
N LEU A 126 -15.87 11.27 -0.97
CA LEU A 126 -16.56 9.99 -0.73
C LEU A 126 -18.07 10.14 -0.92
N LYS A 127 -18.65 11.22 -0.41
CA LYS A 127 -20.07 11.52 -0.60
C LYS A 127 -20.43 11.71 -2.08
N GLU A 128 -19.62 12.44 -2.86
CA GLU A 128 -19.81 12.60 -4.31
C GLU A 128 -19.77 11.24 -5.04
N LEU A 129 -18.94 10.33 -4.58
CA LEU A 129 -18.82 8.97 -5.12
C LEU A 129 -19.88 7.99 -4.59
N GLY A 130 -20.80 8.44 -3.71
CA GLY A 130 -21.80 7.56 -3.09
C GLY A 130 -21.20 6.55 -2.11
N CYS A 131 -20.04 6.87 -1.54
CA CYS A 131 -19.37 6.10 -0.50
C CYS A 131 -19.50 6.82 0.84
N THR A 132 -19.50 6.05 1.94
CA THR A 132 -19.49 6.60 3.30
C THR A 132 -18.16 6.36 3.99
N ALA A 133 -17.37 5.39 3.55
CA ALA A 133 -16.08 5.08 4.14
C ALA A 133 -15.01 4.78 3.09
N GLN A 134 -13.76 4.87 3.50
CA GLN A 134 -12.59 4.41 2.73
C GLN A 134 -11.55 3.81 3.66
N LEU A 135 -10.94 2.69 3.26
CA LEU A 135 -9.68 2.26 3.83
C LEU A 135 -8.54 2.74 2.93
N VAL A 136 -7.69 3.60 3.46
CA VAL A 136 -6.48 4.10 2.81
C VAL A 136 -5.32 3.18 3.17
N GLY A 137 -4.81 2.42 2.20
CA GLY A 137 -3.66 1.53 2.36
C GLY A 137 -2.41 1.98 1.61
N LYS A 138 -2.55 2.94 0.69
CA LYS A 138 -1.43 3.47 -0.09
C LYS A 138 -0.64 4.49 0.73
N LEU A 139 0.63 4.17 1.01
CA LEU A 139 1.45 4.90 1.99
C LEU A 139 1.65 6.37 1.64
N ASP A 140 1.83 6.70 0.37
CA ASP A 140 1.99 8.08 -0.11
C ASP A 140 0.69 8.90 0.02
N ASN A 141 -0.47 8.29 -0.22
CA ASN A 141 -1.77 8.92 -0.03
C ASN A 141 -2.03 9.18 1.46
N LEU A 142 -1.69 8.21 2.31
CA LEU A 142 -1.83 8.33 3.75
C LEU A 142 -0.88 9.39 4.31
N ALA A 143 0.37 9.40 3.86
CA ALA A 143 1.35 10.41 4.23
C ALA A 143 0.87 11.84 3.90
N TRP A 144 0.22 12.02 2.75
CA TRP A 144 -0.38 13.30 2.37
C TRP A 144 -1.62 13.60 3.22
N LEU A 145 -2.54 12.65 3.39
CA LEU A 145 -3.81 12.84 4.09
C LEU A 145 -3.61 13.28 5.55
N LEU A 146 -2.73 12.60 6.25
CA LEU A 146 -2.48 12.82 7.68
C LEU A 146 -1.24 13.68 7.96
N ASN A 147 -0.56 14.21 6.95
CA ASN A 147 0.74 14.86 7.09
C ASN A 147 1.79 13.98 7.79
N LEU A 148 1.56 12.68 7.85
CA LEU A 148 2.38 11.70 8.57
C LEU A 148 3.64 11.37 7.77
N ARG A 149 4.79 11.39 8.43
CA ARG A 149 6.09 11.04 7.84
C ARG A 149 6.84 10.05 8.73
N ALA A 150 7.62 9.21 8.11
CA ALA A 150 8.64 8.35 8.73
C ALA A 150 9.61 7.88 7.65
N MET A 151 10.70 7.24 8.01
CA MET A 151 11.72 6.78 7.07
C MET A 151 11.72 5.24 6.96
N ASP A 152 10.55 4.62 6.82
CA ASP A 152 10.43 3.16 6.70
C ASP A 152 10.92 2.64 5.35
N ILE A 153 10.82 3.45 4.34
CA ILE A 153 11.33 3.16 2.99
C ILE A 153 12.52 4.09 2.75
N GLN A 154 13.63 3.52 2.32
CA GLN A 154 14.86 4.29 2.06
C GLN A 154 14.57 5.43 1.08
N CYS A 155 15.02 6.62 1.41
CA CYS A 155 14.85 7.86 0.63
C CYS A 155 13.38 8.27 0.40
N THR A 156 12.43 7.68 1.13
CA THR A 156 11.01 7.94 0.94
C THR A 156 10.33 8.10 2.31
N PRO A 157 9.80 9.29 2.64
CA PRO A 157 9.37 9.60 4.01
C PRO A 157 7.96 9.07 4.32
N TYR A 158 7.74 7.77 4.17
CA TYR A 158 6.47 7.11 4.44
C TYR A 158 6.51 6.24 5.68
N ALA A 159 5.37 6.18 6.37
CA ALA A 159 5.13 5.31 7.52
C ALA A 159 4.30 4.11 7.09
N MET A 160 4.71 2.89 7.44
CA MET A 160 3.85 1.71 7.31
C MET A 160 2.62 1.88 8.18
N SER A 161 1.46 2.00 7.56
CA SER A 161 0.20 2.30 8.24
C SER A 161 -1.01 2.09 7.34
N TYR A 162 -2.20 2.02 7.95
CA TYR A 162 -3.50 2.11 7.29
C TYR A 162 -4.32 3.21 7.94
N CYS A 163 -5.30 3.75 7.23
CA CYS A 163 -6.28 4.66 7.83
C CYS A 163 -7.68 4.33 7.33
N TYR A 164 -8.60 4.06 8.28
CA TYR A 164 -10.01 3.90 8.00
C TYR A 164 -10.75 5.19 8.29
N VAL A 165 -11.43 5.73 7.28
CA VAL A 165 -12.11 7.02 7.35
C VAL A 165 -13.60 6.79 7.13
N THR A 166 -14.43 7.30 8.05
CA THR A 166 -15.88 7.39 7.95
C THR A 166 -16.34 8.86 8.12
N PRO A 167 -17.63 9.19 8.03
CA PRO A 167 -18.09 10.56 8.25
C PRO A 167 -17.70 11.11 9.62
N GLU A 168 -17.73 10.26 10.67
CA GLU A 168 -17.49 10.67 12.06
C GLU A 168 -16.09 10.33 12.57
N ARG A 169 -15.42 9.33 11.98
CA ARG A 169 -14.17 8.77 12.50
C ARG A 169 -13.05 8.79 11.46
N ALA A 170 -11.83 8.89 11.96
CA ALA A 170 -10.61 8.56 11.23
C ALA A 170 -9.72 7.74 12.16
N VAL A 171 -9.43 6.50 11.81
CA VAL A 171 -8.65 5.56 12.64
C VAL A 171 -7.35 5.22 11.92
N LEU A 172 -6.23 5.64 12.48
CA LEU A 172 -4.89 5.33 12.00
C LEU A 172 -4.40 4.05 12.67
N PHE A 173 -4.01 3.07 11.86
CA PHE A 173 -3.36 1.83 12.29
C PHE A 173 -1.86 1.93 12.00
N ILE A 174 -1.06 1.99 13.04
CA ILE A 174 0.40 2.18 12.97
C ILE A 174 1.05 1.49 14.17
N ASN A 175 2.30 1.08 14.06
CA ASN A 175 3.05 0.67 15.25
C ASN A 175 3.14 1.88 16.21
N THR A 176 2.37 1.85 17.30
CA THR A 176 2.19 3.01 18.20
C THR A 176 3.47 3.40 18.93
N ALA A 177 4.39 2.46 19.15
CA ALA A 177 5.67 2.71 19.81
C ALA A 177 6.56 3.73 19.08
N ARG A 178 6.29 3.97 17.78
CA ARG A 178 7.05 4.93 16.95
C ARG A 178 6.50 6.36 16.95
N LEU A 179 5.29 6.55 17.52
CA LEU A 179 4.68 7.86 17.66
C LEU A 179 5.16 8.51 18.97
N GLY A 180 5.95 9.58 18.84
CA GLY A 180 6.24 10.45 19.97
C GLY A 180 4.97 11.13 20.52
N ALA A 181 5.02 11.61 21.76
CA ALA A 181 3.87 12.26 22.41
C ALA A 181 3.32 13.44 21.61
N GLU A 182 4.18 14.22 20.97
CA GLU A 182 3.81 15.38 20.14
C GLU A 182 3.02 14.94 18.89
N ALA A 183 3.54 13.97 18.13
CA ALA A 183 2.86 13.46 16.92
C ALA A 183 1.51 12.81 17.28
N ALA A 184 1.45 12.06 18.38
CA ALA A 184 0.20 11.46 18.85
C ALA A 184 -0.82 12.52 19.30
N ALA A 185 -0.38 13.57 19.97
CA ALA A 185 -1.24 14.69 20.38
C ALA A 185 -1.77 15.46 19.16
N GLU A 186 -0.93 15.73 18.17
CA GLU A 186 -1.29 16.41 16.93
C GLU A 186 -2.35 15.60 16.15
N LEU A 187 -2.16 14.30 15.96
CA LEU A 187 -3.14 13.43 15.32
C LEU A 187 -4.48 13.46 16.05
N LYS A 188 -4.48 13.34 17.37
CA LYS A 188 -5.70 13.39 18.20
C LYS A 188 -6.40 14.75 18.10
N ALA A 189 -5.63 15.84 18.10
CA ALA A 189 -6.17 17.20 17.94
C ALA A 189 -6.84 17.39 16.56
N ASN A 190 -6.42 16.63 15.56
CA ASN A 190 -7.03 16.60 14.21
C ASN A 190 -8.13 15.53 14.07
N GLY A 191 -8.62 14.93 15.16
CA GLY A 191 -9.73 13.96 15.18
C GLY A 191 -9.33 12.57 14.70
N VAL A 192 -8.05 12.19 14.78
CA VAL A 192 -7.54 10.88 14.38
C VAL A 192 -7.37 9.99 15.61
N GLU A 193 -8.08 8.87 15.65
CA GLU A 193 -7.87 7.78 16.60
C GLU A 193 -6.63 6.97 16.19
N ILE A 194 -5.91 6.42 17.16
CA ILE A 194 -4.69 5.66 16.90
C ILE A 194 -4.85 4.25 17.45
N GLN A 195 -4.54 3.24 16.63
CA GLN A 195 -4.56 1.83 16.99
C GLN A 195 -3.30 1.13 16.47
N GLU A 196 -3.04 -0.10 16.96
CA GLU A 196 -1.90 -0.90 16.52
C GLU A 196 -2.06 -1.34 15.06
N TYR A 197 -0.94 -1.37 14.34
CA TYR A 197 -0.90 -1.72 12.91
C TYR A 197 -1.58 -3.06 12.62
N ASP A 198 -1.33 -4.06 13.46
CA ASP A 198 -1.81 -5.43 13.26
C ASP A 198 -3.31 -5.61 13.61
N ASP A 199 -3.94 -4.60 14.22
CA ASP A 199 -5.36 -4.66 14.56
C ASP A 199 -6.30 -4.32 13.38
N VAL A 200 -5.78 -3.86 12.23
CA VAL A 200 -6.60 -3.38 11.11
C VAL A 200 -7.61 -4.42 10.62
N LEU A 201 -7.21 -5.66 10.40
CA LEU A 201 -8.13 -6.71 9.91
C LEU A 201 -9.18 -7.05 10.96
N LYS A 202 -8.78 -7.16 12.23
CA LYS A 202 -9.69 -7.42 13.35
C LYS A 202 -10.71 -6.27 13.51
N PHE A 203 -10.25 -5.04 13.39
CA PHE A 203 -11.11 -3.86 13.45
C PHE A 203 -12.16 -3.88 12.33
N LEU A 204 -11.73 -4.09 11.08
CA LEU A 204 -12.64 -4.15 9.93
C LEU A 204 -13.63 -5.32 10.02
N ALA A 205 -13.21 -6.47 10.54
CA ALA A 205 -14.08 -7.61 10.75
C ALA A 205 -15.12 -7.36 11.86
N ALA A 206 -14.80 -6.51 12.83
CA ALA A 206 -15.67 -6.17 13.96
C ALA A 206 -16.55 -4.93 13.73
N GLU A 207 -16.42 -4.26 12.58
CA GLU A 207 -17.26 -3.09 12.26
C GLU A 207 -18.75 -3.51 12.15
N THR A 208 -19.60 -2.80 12.84
CA THR A 208 -21.06 -3.07 12.90
C THR A 208 -21.91 -1.99 12.25
N GLU A 209 -21.33 -0.79 12.08
CA GLU A 209 -22.05 0.31 11.44
C GLU A 209 -22.11 0.09 9.93
N PRO A 210 -23.29 0.17 9.31
CA PRO A 210 -23.41 0.01 7.86
C PRO A 210 -22.63 1.06 7.10
N GLN A 211 -21.67 0.63 6.27
CA GLN A 211 -20.84 1.52 5.44
C GLN A 211 -20.76 1.05 3.99
N THR A 212 -20.77 2.00 3.06
CA THR A 212 -20.30 1.75 1.68
C THR A 212 -18.84 2.15 1.60
N VAL A 213 -17.96 1.15 1.60
CA VAL A 213 -16.51 1.34 1.69
C VAL A 213 -15.89 1.40 0.29
N LEU A 214 -15.27 2.52 -0.04
CA LEU A 214 -14.43 2.61 -1.23
C LEU A 214 -13.17 1.79 -1.04
N ALA A 215 -12.91 0.87 -1.96
CA ALA A 215 -11.69 0.11 -2.05
C ALA A 215 -11.16 0.16 -3.49
N ASP A 216 -9.94 0.65 -3.68
CA ASP A 216 -9.25 0.64 -4.96
C ASP A 216 -8.50 -0.69 -5.11
N PRO A 217 -8.94 -1.61 -6.01
CA PRO A 217 -8.30 -2.91 -6.18
C PRO A 217 -6.82 -2.85 -6.57
N ALA A 218 -6.38 -1.73 -7.14
CA ALA A 218 -4.97 -1.54 -7.50
C ALA A 218 -4.07 -1.18 -6.30
N SER A 219 -4.65 -0.67 -5.21
CA SER A 219 -3.89 -0.17 -4.07
C SER A 219 -4.16 -0.88 -2.75
N VAL A 220 -5.25 -1.63 -2.66
CA VAL A 220 -5.62 -2.39 -1.45
C VAL A 220 -5.09 -3.82 -1.57
N ASN A 221 -4.48 -4.34 -0.50
CA ASN A 221 -4.10 -5.75 -0.46
C ASN A 221 -5.33 -6.67 -0.29
N PHE A 222 -5.16 -7.92 -0.71
CA PHE A 222 -6.27 -8.86 -0.78
C PHE A 222 -6.84 -9.23 0.59
N ALA A 223 -6.01 -9.34 1.63
CA ALA A 223 -6.48 -9.68 2.98
C ALA A 223 -7.44 -8.61 3.53
N VAL A 224 -7.14 -7.35 3.32
CA VAL A 224 -8.02 -6.22 3.66
C VAL A 224 -9.30 -6.28 2.84
N TYR A 225 -9.18 -6.46 1.53
CA TYR A 225 -10.33 -6.51 0.62
C TYR A 225 -11.28 -7.67 0.98
N GLU A 226 -10.74 -8.85 1.22
CA GLU A 226 -11.48 -10.04 1.64
C GLU A 226 -12.17 -9.82 2.99
N THR A 227 -11.49 -9.20 3.94
CA THR A 227 -12.08 -8.85 5.25
C THR A 227 -13.26 -7.90 5.11
N LEU A 228 -13.13 -6.86 4.27
CA LEU A 228 -14.23 -5.94 3.99
C LEU A 228 -15.43 -6.66 3.35
N GLN A 229 -15.20 -7.55 2.38
CA GLN A 229 -16.25 -8.30 1.70
C GLN A 229 -16.98 -9.30 2.62
N ASN A 230 -16.25 -9.89 3.56
CA ASN A 230 -16.80 -10.87 4.49
C ASN A 230 -17.60 -10.25 5.66
N ASN A 231 -17.53 -8.93 5.84
CA ASN A 231 -18.29 -8.24 6.87
C ASN A 231 -19.67 -7.81 6.33
N ALA A 232 -20.73 -8.38 6.89
CA ALA A 232 -22.12 -8.14 6.45
C ALA A 232 -22.61 -6.68 6.63
N ALA A 233 -21.98 -5.89 7.49
CA ALA A 233 -22.28 -4.46 7.66
C ALA A 233 -21.64 -3.59 6.56
N LEU A 234 -20.66 -4.12 5.82
CA LEU A 234 -19.89 -3.36 4.85
C LEU A 234 -20.29 -3.72 3.42
N THR A 235 -20.53 -2.71 2.60
CA THR A 235 -20.69 -2.87 1.15
C THR A 235 -19.45 -2.32 0.46
N VAL A 236 -18.68 -3.17 -0.19
CA VAL A 236 -17.46 -2.74 -0.89
C VAL A 236 -17.82 -2.17 -2.26
N LYS A 237 -17.35 -0.96 -2.53
CA LYS A 237 -17.42 -0.33 -3.84
C LYS A 237 -16.02 -0.23 -4.44
N ASP A 238 -15.83 -0.93 -5.55
CA ASP A 238 -14.61 -0.83 -6.36
C ASP A 238 -14.59 0.52 -7.07
N GLU A 239 -13.69 1.40 -6.64
CA GLU A 239 -13.54 2.74 -7.22
C GLU A 239 -12.08 3.18 -7.06
N ALA A 240 -11.59 4.02 -7.98
CA ALA A 240 -10.25 4.59 -7.90
C ALA A 240 -10.10 5.49 -6.66
N ASP A 241 -8.93 5.42 -6.01
CA ASP A 241 -8.64 6.21 -4.82
C ASP A 241 -8.68 7.72 -5.10
N PRO A 242 -9.65 8.49 -4.54
CA PRO A 242 -9.78 9.92 -4.77
C PRO A 242 -8.62 10.74 -4.21
N LEU A 243 -7.82 10.19 -3.30
CA LEU A 243 -6.64 10.86 -2.75
C LEU A 243 -5.55 11.08 -3.81
N LEU A 244 -5.47 10.24 -4.82
CA LEU A 244 -4.46 10.38 -5.87
C LEU A 244 -4.58 11.71 -6.62
N PRO A 245 -5.72 12.07 -7.23
CA PRO A 245 -5.89 13.39 -7.86
C PRO A 245 -5.88 14.53 -6.84
N MET A 246 -6.41 14.35 -5.62
CA MET A 246 -6.39 15.38 -4.57
C MET A 246 -4.97 15.78 -4.17
N LYS A 247 -4.08 14.78 -4.02
CA LYS A 247 -2.65 15.00 -3.75
C LYS A 247 -1.92 15.57 -4.97
N GLY A 248 -2.30 15.15 -6.17
CA GLY A 248 -1.66 15.56 -7.42
C GLY A 248 -1.79 17.04 -7.72
N VAL A 249 -2.86 17.68 -7.24
CA VAL A 249 -3.06 19.13 -7.37
C VAL A 249 -2.49 19.84 -6.16
N LYS A 250 -1.24 20.32 -6.29
CA LYS A 250 -0.55 21.05 -5.22
C LYS A 250 -1.27 22.34 -4.86
N ASN A 251 -1.36 22.65 -3.56
CA ASN A 251 -1.80 23.94 -3.07
C ASN A 251 -0.69 25.02 -3.18
N GLU A 252 -1.00 26.28 -2.91
CA GLU A 252 -0.05 27.40 -3.05
C GLU A 252 1.18 27.26 -2.14
N VAL A 253 1.02 26.70 -0.94
CA VAL A 253 2.12 26.46 0.01
C VAL A 253 3.03 25.35 -0.51
N GLU A 254 2.47 24.23 -0.94
CA GLU A 254 3.21 23.14 -1.57
C GLU A 254 3.97 23.60 -2.82
N LEU A 255 3.33 24.43 -3.67
CA LEU A 255 3.97 24.99 -4.87
C LEU A 255 5.13 25.93 -4.53
N ALA A 256 5.00 26.75 -3.48
CA ALA A 256 6.06 27.65 -3.07
C ALA A 256 7.29 26.88 -2.58
N HIS A 257 7.09 25.86 -1.73
CA HIS A 257 8.17 25.03 -1.21
C HIS A 257 8.79 24.13 -2.30
N ASP A 258 7.98 23.63 -3.24
CA ASP A 258 8.48 22.85 -4.38
C ASP A 258 9.43 23.69 -5.24
N ARG A 259 9.07 24.95 -5.57
CA ARG A 259 9.93 25.86 -6.30
C ARG A 259 11.23 26.18 -5.57
N GLU A 260 11.14 26.40 -4.25
CA GLU A 260 12.33 26.65 -3.43
C GLU A 260 13.25 25.42 -3.37
N ALA A 261 12.69 24.22 -3.19
CA ALA A 261 13.45 22.98 -3.18
C ALA A 261 14.19 22.75 -4.51
N HIS A 262 13.50 22.94 -5.64
CA HIS A 262 14.12 22.84 -6.97
C HIS A 262 15.20 23.89 -7.21
N LEU A 263 15.06 25.10 -6.70
CA LEU A 263 16.12 26.13 -6.79
C LEU A 263 17.36 25.72 -6.01
N ARG A 264 17.19 25.21 -4.80
CA ARG A 264 18.31 24.70 -3.97
C ARG A 264 19.03 23.54 -4.64
N ASP A 265 18.27 22.60 -5.21
CA ASP A 265 18.80 21.46 -5.94
C ASP A 265 19.58 21.89 -7.19
N ALA A 266 19.01 22.80 -7.98
CA ALA A 266 19.68 23.35 -9.17
C ALA A 266 21.01 24.05 -8.82
N VAL A 267 21.05 24.79 -7.71
CA VAL A 267 22.30 25.43 -7.22
C VAL A 267 23.33 24.37 -6.80
N ALA A 268 22.91 23.29 -6.12
CA ALA A 268 23.81 22.19 -5.76
C ALA A 268 24.38 21.49 -6.99
N MET A 269 23.55 21.22 -8.00
CA MET A 269 23.98 20.63 -9.26
C MET A 269 24.94 21.54 -10.05
N ALA A 270 24.67 22.83 -10.11
CA ALA A 270 25.55 23.77 -10.76
C ALA A 270 26.94 23.87 -10.08
N ARG A 271 26.97 23.82 -8.74
CA ARG A 271 28.22 23.77 -7.98
C ARG A 271 29.00 22.49 -8.25
N PHE A 272 28.34 21.35 -8.22
CA PHE A 272 28.95 20.05 -8.54
C PHE A 272 29.55 20.03 -9.95
N GLN A 273 28.81 20.51 -10.97
CA GLN A 273 29.30 20.60 -12.33
C GLN A 273 30.53 21.52 -12.50
N LYS A 274 30.63 22.56 -11.65
CA LYS A 274 31.79 23.46 -11.68
C LYS A 274 33.07 22.81 -11.10
N GLU A 275 32.90 21.86 -10.19
CA GLU A 275 34.02 21.16 -9.52
C GLU A 275 34.53 19.95 -10.33
N LEU A 276 33.76 19.46 -11.32
CA LEU A 276 34.17 18.47 -12.30
C LEU A 276 35.00 19.10 -13.42
#